data_c20974f277cdbe441baca3ebf3e5c5de
#
_entry.id   c20974f277cdbe441baca3ebf3e5c5de
#
_cell.length_a   1.000
_cell.length_b   1.000
_cell.length_c   1.000
_cell.angle_alpha   90.00
_cell.angle_beta   90.00
_cell.angle_gamma   90.00
#
_symmetry.space_group_name_H-M   'P 1'
#
loop_
_entity.id
_entity.type
_entity.pdbx_description
1 polymer ?
#
loop_
_entity_poly.entity_id
_entity_poly.type
_entity_poly.pdbx_seq_one_letter_code
_entity_poly.pdbx_strand_id
1 'polypeptide(L)'
;HGHFDHVLAMNKVREHYGIKVYAGLTEKQVLHDMAMNLTSSFGMGQIFDADIYLKDGEEFETAGYHIKAIEVPGHTIGGMCYYFDKQGVLFSGDTLFCESVGRSDFPGGSASALCRGIKDKLFILPEHTKVYPGHMDETTIGNEIKYNPFCR
;
A
#
# COMPACT_ATOMS: atom_id res chain seq x y z
N HIS A 1 -1.38 0.50 -3.77
CA HIS A 1 -2.38 -0.41 -4.28
C HIS A 1 -3.08 0.16 -5.53
N GLY A 2 -3.88 -0.67 -6.22
CA GLY A 2 -4.39 -0.37 -7.56
C GLY A 2 -5.75 0.33 -7.62
N HIS A 3 -6.32 0.84 -6.52
CA HIS A 3 -7.55 1.60 -6.58
C HIS A 3 -7.37 2.92 -7.34
N PHE A 4 -8.42 3.35 -8.03
CA PHE A 4 -8.37 4.44 -9.00
C PHE A 4 -7.81 5.76 -8.44
N ASP A 5 -8.14 6.12 -7.22
CA ASP A 5 -7.71 7.35 -6.55
C ASP A 5 -6.21 7.40 -6.27
N HIS A 6 -5.53 6.23 -6.28
CA HIS A 6 -4.07 6.14 -6.18
C HIS A 6 -3.36 6.08 -7.53
N VAL A 7 -4.04 5.67 -8.61
CA VAL A 7 -3.36 5.36 -9.88
C VAL A 7 -3.81 6.18 -11.08
N LEU A 8 -4.87 6.99 -10.99
CA LEU A 8 -5.40 7.77 -12.12
C LEU A 8 -4.36 8.69 -12.77
N ALA A 9 -3.49 9.31 -11.98
CA ALA A 9 -2.45 10.20 -12.49
C ALA A 9 -1.17 9.45 -12.92
N MET A 10 -1.05 8.18 -12.60
CA MET A 10 0.18 7.38 -12.70
C MET A 10 0.83 7.46 -14.09
N ASN A 11 0.07 7.23 -15.16
CA ASN A 11 0.60 7.25 -16.52
C ASN A 11 1.10 8.63 -16.93
N LYS A 12 0.37 9.70 -16.59
CA LYS A 12 0.79 11.09 -16.89
C LYS A 12 2.06 11.46 -16.14
N VAL A 13 2.17 11.08 -14.87
CA VAL A 13 3.36 11.33 -14.03
C VAL A 13 4.56 10.56 -14.59
N ARG A 14 4.37 9.27 -14.90
CA ARG A 14 5.39 8.39 -15.48
C ARG A 14 5.95 8.96 -16.80
N GLU A 15 5.07 9.35 -17.70
CA GLU A 15 5.44 9.92 -19.01
C GLU A 15 6.16 11.27 -18.88
N HIS A 16 5.62 12.15 -18.02
CA HIS A 16 6.17 13.49 -17.86
C HIS A 16 7.59 13.50 -17.26
N TYR A 17 7.85 12.63 -16.29
CA TYR A 17 9.13 12.59 -15.59
C TYR A 17 10.08 11.47 -16.06
N GLY A 18 9.65 10.59 -16.95
CA GLY A 18 10.46 9.45 -17.41
C GLY A 18 10.79 8.45 -16.29
N ILE A 19 9.91 8.30 -15.28
CA ILE A 19 10.12 7.44 -14.13
C ILE A 19 9.42 6.10 -14.27
N LYS A 20 9.88 5.11 -13.48
CA LYS A 20 9.25 3.79 -13.42
C LYS A 20 8.21 3.72 -12.31
N VAL A 21 7.19 2.91 -12.54
CA VAL A 21 6.15 2.58 -11.57
C VAL A 21 6.42 1.19 -11.00
N TYR A 22 6.39 1.10 -9.68
CA TYR A 22 6.52 -0.16 -8.93
C TYR A 22 5.18 -0.52 -8.29
N ALA A 23 4.83 -1.80 -8.27
CA ALA A 23 3.65 -2.32 -7.59
C ALA A 23 3.90 -3.72 -7.03
N GLY A 24 3.05 -4.20 -6.14
CA GLY A 24 3.08 -5.58 -5.68
C GLY A 24 2.73 -6.56 -6.81
N LEU A 25 3.37 -7.73 -6.83
CA LEU A 25 3.12 -8.75 -7.86
C LEU A 25 1.65 -9.20 -7.85
N THR A 26 1.09 -9.44 -6.67
CA THR A 26 -0.31 -9.83 -6.50
C THR A 26 -1.26 -8.70 -6.89
N GLU A 27 -0.83 -7.43 -6.72
CA GLU A 27 -1.62 -6.24 -7.07
C GLU A 27 -1.80 -6.06 -8.58
N LYS A 28 -1.01 -6.76 -9.39
CA LYS A 28 -1.19 -6.79 -10.85
C LYS A 28 -2.62 -7.17 -11.25
N GLN A 29 -3.23 -8.11 -10.53
CA GLN A 29 -4.61 -8.51 -10.79
C GLN A 29 -5.58 -7.34 -10.55
N VAL A 30 -5.39 -6.55 -9.49
CA VAL A 30 -6.22 -5.39 -9.18
C VAL A 30 -6.08 -4.32 -10.27
N LEU A 31 -4.84 -4.00 -10.65
CA LEU A 31 -4.55 -3.00 -11.69
C LEU A 31 -5.20 -3.36 -13.04
N HIS A 32 -5.25 -4.64 -13.38
CA HIS A 32 -5.77 -5.14 -14.67
C HIS A 32 -7.28 -5.44 -14.66
N ASP A 33 -7.97 -5.29 -13.54
CA ASP A 33 -9.42 -5.56 -13.41
C ASP A 33 -10.18 -4.29 -13.01
N MET A 34 -11.07 -3.82 -13.88
CA MET A 34 -11.84 -2.58 -13.71
C MET A 34 -12.81 -2.64 -12.53
N ALA A 35 -13.24 -3.81 -12.10
CA ALA A 35 -14.08 -3.96 -10.92
C ALA A 35 -13.24 -3.93 -9.64
N MET A 36 -12.08 -4.58 -9.66
CA MET A 36 -11.17 -4.61 -8.51
C MET A 36 -10.48 -3.27 -8.28
N ASN A 37 -10.09 -2.54 -9.35
CA ASN A 37 -9.49 -1.21 -9.24
C ASN A 37 -10.55 -0.09 -9.08
N LEU A 38 -11.84 -0.46 -9.05
CA LEU A 38 -13.00 0.38 -8.85
C LEU A 38 -13.33 1.37 -9.99
N THR A 39 -12.59 1.40 -11.09
CA THR A 39 -12.86 2.33 -12.19
C THR A 39 -14.21 2.08 -12.84
N SER A 40 -14.71 0.83 -12.90
CA SER A 40 -16.04 0.52 -13.42
C SER A 40 -17.16 1.12 -12.55
N SER A 41 -17.00 1.13 -11.23
CA SER A 41 -17.99 1.70 -10.30
C SER A 41 -18.15 3.21 -10.43
N PHE A 42 -17.14 3.88 -10.96
CA PHE A 42 -17.13 5.33 -11.21
C PHE A 42 -17.29 5.67 -12.70
N GLY A 43 -17.66 4.70 -13.55
CA GLY A 43 -17.91 4.92 -14.97
C GLY A 43 -16.67 5.24 -15.81
N MET A 44 -15.47 5.00 -15.29
CA MET A 44 -14.19 5.30 -15.99
C MET A 44 -13.70 4.15 -16.87
N GLY A 45 -13.87 2.89 -16.43
CA GLY A 45 -13.54 1.69 -17.22
C GLY A 45 -12.08 1.62 -17.67
N GLN A 46 -11.12 1.85 -16.76
CA GLN A 46 -9.69 1.87 -17.08
C GLN A 46 -8.94 0.72 -16.39
N ILE A 47 -7.88 0.25 -17.03
CA ILE A 47 -6.88 -0.64 -16.43
C ILE A 47 -5.53 0.09 -16.38
N PHE A 48 -4.64 -0.38 -15.52
CA PHE A 48 -3.33 0.20 -15.30
C PHE A 48 -2.25 -0.89 -15.31
N ASP A 49 -1.01 -0.51 -15.55
CA ASP A 49 0.12 -1.45 -15.52
C ASP A 49 1.35 -0.78 -14.91
N ALA A 50 2.09 -1.51 -14.09
CA ALA A 50 3.35 -1.07 -13.52
C ALA A 50 4.53 -1.58 -14.38
N ASP A 51 5.67 -0.89 -14.29
CA ASP A 51 6.89 -1.29 -14.99
C ASP A 51 7.62 -2.43 -14.27
N ILE A 52 7.48 -2.48 -12.94
CA ILE A 52 8.17 -3.45 -12.08
C ILE A 52 7.20 -3.97 -11.03
N TYR A 53 7.12 -5.30 -10.92
CA TYR A 53 6.31 -5.98 -9.92
C TYR A 53 7.18 -6.63 -8.86
N LEU A 54 6.95 -6.29 -7.60
CA LEU A 54 7.71 -6.71 -6.44
C LEU A 54 7.00 -7.81 -5.66
N LYS A 55 7.78 -8.73 -5.10
CA LYS A 55 7.29 -9.76 -4.17
C LYS A 55 7.35 -9.26 -2.73
N ASP A 56 6.62 -9.94 -1.84
CA ASP A 56 6.72 -9.70 -0.40
C ASP A 56 8.15 -9.88 0.10
N GLY A 57 8.63 -8.91 0.88
CA GLY A 57 9.98 -8.88 1.45
C GLY A 57 11.08 -8.53 0.46
N GLU A 58 10.78 -8.26 -0.81
CA GLU A 58 11.79 -7.86 -1.80
C GLU A 58 12.38 -6.49 -1.46
N GLU A 59 13.70 -6.41 -1.54
CA GLU A 59 14.47 -5.18 -1.29
C GLU A 59 15.01 -4.66 -2.62
N PHE A 60 14.93 -3.35 -2.82
CA PHE A 60 15.37 -2.70 -4.05
C PHE A 60 15.88 -1.28 -3.79
N GLU A 61 16.62 -0.75 -4.75
CA GLU A 61 17.09 0.63 -4.71
C GLU A 61 16.47 1.47 -5.82
N THR A 62 15.95 2.62 -5.46
CA THR A 62 15.47 3.63 -6.42
C THR A 62 15.58 5.03 -5.84
N ALA A 63 15.81 6.03 -6.69
CA ALA A 63 15.95 7.44 -6.30
C ALA A 63 16.98 7.68 -5.18
N GLY A 64 17.99 6.81 -5.03
CA GLY A 64 19.00 6.89 -3.99
C GLY A 64 18.60 6.34 -2.63
N TYR A 65 17.45 5.65 -2.54
CA TYR A 65 16.96 5.02 -1.32
C TYR A 65 16.94 3.51 -1.43
N HIS A 66 17.27 2.83 -0.31
CA HIS A 66 17.03 1.41 -0.10
C HIS A 66 15.62 1.23 0.46
N ILE A 67 14.82 0.36 -0.14
CA ILE A 67 13.41 0.20 0.16
C ILE A 67 13.08 -1.28 0.26
N LYS A 68 12.32 -1.65 1.29
CA LYS A 68 11.75 -2.98 1.43
C LYS A 68 10.26 -2.95 1.11
N ALA A 69 9.83 -3.83 0.20
CA ALA A 69 8.43 -4.05 -0.12
C ALA A 69 7.82 -5.04 0.89
N ILE A 70 6.71 -4.67 1.52
CA ILE A 70 6.02 -5.49 2.52
C ILE A 70 4.57 -5.65 2.06
N GLU A 71 4.21 -6.85 1.58
CA GLU A 71 2.83 -7.14 1.16
C GLU A 71 1.93 -7.35 2.38
N VAL A 72 0.87 -6.58 2.47
CA VAL A 72 -0.17 -6.68 3.52
C VAL A 72 -1.53 -6.73 2.82
N PRO A 73 -2.03 -7.92 2.50
CA PRO A 73 -3.34 -8.07 1.86
C PRO A 73 -4.47 -7.76 2.83
N GLY A 74 -5.60 -7.30 2.29
CA GLY A 74 -6.84 -7.14 3.05
C GLY A 74 -7.63 -5.88 2.76
N HIS A 75 -6.99 -4.77 2.38
CA HIS A 75 -7.66 -3.67 1.69
C HIS A 75 -7.86 -4.05 0.21
N THR A 76 -6.78 -4.43 -0.46
CA THR A 76 -6.76 -5.18 -1.72
C THR A 76 -6.06 -6.52 -1.51
N ILE A 77 -6.08 -7.38 -2.53
CA ILE A 77 -5.43 -8.71 -2.46
C ILE A 77 -3.91 -8.65 -2.43
N GLY A 78 -3.29 -7.57 -2.90
CA GLY A 78 -1.85 -7.39 -3.04
C GLY A 78 -1.34 -6.05 -2.53
N GLY A 79 -2.08 -5.41 -1.60
CA GLY A 79 -1.69 -4.13 -1.00
C GLY A 79 -0.26 -4.16 -0.49
N MET A 80 0.55 -3.16 -0.88
CA MET A 80 1.98 -3.12 -0.62
C MET A 80 2.34 -1.88 0.18
N CYS A 81 3.09 -2.08 1.27
CA CYS A 81 3.74 -1.03 2.02
C CYS A 81 5.22 -0.93 1.62
N TYR A 82 5.78 0.27 1.65
CA TYR A 82 7.17 0.52 1.29
C TYR A 82 7.93 1.08 2.49
N TYR A 83 8.88 0.31 3.00
CA TYR A 83 9.66 0.66 4.19
C TYR A 83 11.05 1.14 3.81
N PHE A 84 11.37 2.36 4.19
CA PHE A 84 12.67 3.03 4.06
C PHE A 84 13.42 2.90 5.39
N ASP A 85 14.16 1.82 5.55
CA ASP A 85 14.78 1.42 6.82
C ASP A 85 15.74 2.48 7.38
N LYS A 86 16.61 3.03 6.53
CA LYS A 86 17.59 4.06 6.93
C LYS A 86 16.96 5.39 7.33
N GLN A 87 15.76 5.70 6.81
CA GLN A 87 15.03 6.92 7.12
C GLN A 87 14.02 6.72 8.27
N GLY A 88 13.73 5.46 8.64
CA GLY A 88 12.68 5.15 9.61
C GLY A 88 11.29 5.57 9.13
N VAL A 89 10.98 5.34 7.86
CA VAL A 89 9.73 5.78 7.21
C VAL A 89 9.03 4.62 6.55
N LEU A 90 7.71 4.53 6.72
CA LEU A 90 6.83 3.57 6.07
C LEU A 90 5.75 4.32 5.28
N PHE A 91 5.65 4.08 3.99
CA PHE A 91 4.48 4.44 3.19
C PHE A 91 3.52 3.25 3.19
N SER A 92 2.40 3.38 3.88
CA SER A 92 1.47 2.27 4.13
C SER A 92 0.34 2.17 3.12
N GLY A 93 0.18 3.15 2.21
CA GLY A 93 -1.01 3.21 1.37
C GLY A 93 -2.28 3.09 2.21
N ASP A 94 -3.23 2.27 1.77
CA ASP A 94 -4.49 2.05 2.49
C ASP A 94 -4.46 0.80 3.38
N THR A 95 -3.32 0.57 4.02
CA THR A 95 -3.15 -0.53 4.98
C THR A 95 -3.33 -0.06 6.41
N LEU A 96 -2.46 0.83 6.89
CA LEU A 96 -2.43 1.33 8.27
C LEU A 96 -2.59 2.85 8.26
N PHE A 97 -3.61 3.35 8.97
CA PHE A 97 -3.92 4.75 9.16
C PHE A 97 -3.72 5.17 10.62
N CYS A 98 -3.76 6.47 10.89
CA CYS A 98 -3.75 7.00 12.24
C CYS A 98 -4.98 6.50 13.01
N GLU A 99 -4.75 5.64 14.01
CA GLU A 99 -5.77 4.97 14.85
C GLU A 99 -6.87 4.27 14.03
N SER A 100 -6.53 3.83 12.80
CA SER A 100 -7.46 3.19 11.89
C SER A 100 -6.74 2.24 10.93
N VAL A 101 -7.51 1.57 10.06
CA VAL A 101 -7.01 0.70 9.00
C VAL A 101 -7.83 0.92 7.73
N GLY A 102 -7.28 0.52 6.59
CA GLY A 102 -7.99 0.53 5.33
C GLY A 102 -9.29 -0.28 5.40
N ARG A 103 -10.31 0.17 4.69
CA ARG A 103 -11.54 -0.61 4.57
C ARG A 103 -11.29 -1.92 3.82
N SER A 104 -12.08 -2.93 4.14
CA SER A 104 -11.88 -4.30 3.64
C SER A 104 -13.14 -4.92 3.04
N ASP A 105 -14.10 -4.08 2.65
CA ASP A 105 -15.39 -4.47 2.07
C ASP A 105 -15.43 -4.31 0.54
N PHE A 106 -14.31 -3.96 -0.08
CA PHE A 106 -14.14 -3.97 -1.54
C PHE A 106 -13.83 -5.38 -2.08
N PRO A 107 -13.97 -5.62 -3.40
CA PRO A 107 -13.62 -6.90 -4.01
C PRO A 107 -12.19 -7.34 -3.66
N GLY A 108 -12.07 -8.55 -3.10
CA GLY A 108 -10.78 -9.08 -2.63
C GLY A 108 -10.37 -8.64 -1.22
N GLY A 109 -11.17 -7.79 -0.56
CA GLY A 109 -10.91 -7.32 0.80
C GLY A 109 -11.11 -8.38 1.89
N SER A 110 -10.36 -8.26 2.98
CA SER A 110 -10.45 -9.15 4.15
C SER A 110 -9.93 -8.44 5.41
N ALA A 111 -10.82 -8.08 6.33
CA ALA A 111 -10.46 -7.43 7.59
C ALA A 111 -9.50 -8.28 8.43
N SER A 112 -9.73 -9.58 8.49
CA SER A 112 -8.89 -10.51 9.26
C SER A 112 -7.48 -10.64 8.68
N ALA A 113 -7.33 -10.66 7.35
CA ALA A 113 -6.03 -10.70 6.69
C ALA A 113 -5.29 -9.38 6.91
N LEU A 114 -5.99 -8.24 6.78
CA LEU A 114 -5.42 -6.91 6.99
C LEU A 114 -4.85 -6.74 8.40
N CYS A 115 -5.66 -6.98 9.43
CA CYS A 115 -5.22 -6.84 10.81
C CYS A 115 -4.10 -7.83 11.19
N ARG A 116 -4.15 -9.06 10.67
CA ARG A 116 -3.07 -10.02 10.86
C ARG A 116 -1.77 -9.53 10.22
N GLY A 117 -1.81 -9.11 8.96
CA GLY A 117 -0.64 -8.60 8.26
C GLY A 117 -0.04 -7.37 8.91
N ILE A 118 -0.87 -6.45 9.42
CA ILE A 118 -0.40 -5.28 10.19
C ILE A 118 0.36 -5.75 11.45
N LYS A 119 -0.22 -6.65 12.25
CA LYS A 119 0.44 -7.16 13.46
C LYS A 119 1.74 -7.89 13.15
N ASP A 120 1.69 -8.81 12.21
CA ASP A 120 2.80 -9.74 11.95
C ASP A 120 3.97 -9.07 11.21
N LYS A 121 3.69 -8.03 10.40
CA LYS A 121 4.69 -7.42 9.51
C LYS A 121 5.01 -5.96 9.78
N LEU A 122 4.03 -5.16 10.24
CA LEU A 122 4.25 -3.74 10.48
C LEU A 122 4.54 -3.43 11.94
N PHE A 123 3.85 -4.07 12.88
CA PHE A 123 4.07 -3.82 14.32
C PHE A 123 5.39 -4.39 14.85
N ILE A 124 6.12 -5.14 14.05
CA ILE A 124 7.50 -5.58 14.35
C ILE A 124 8.56 -4.57 13.92
N LEU A 125 8.18 -3.53 13.17
CA LEU A 125 9.09 -2.43 12.80
C LEU A 125 9.39 -1.57 14.04
N PRO A 126 10.51 -0.81 14.04
CA PRO A 126 10.86 0.07 15.16
C PRO A 126 9.71 1.05 15.48
N GLU A 127 9.38 1.22 16.75
CA GLU A 127 8.26 2.07 17.21
C GLU A 127 8.34 3.52 16.74
N HIS A 128 9.55 4.03 16.54
CA HIS A 128 9.78 5.40 16.04
C HIS A 128 9.56 5.55 14.53
N THR A 129 9.28 4.47 13.80
CA THR A 129 9.03 4.51 12.36
C THR A 129 7.82 5.39 12.09
N LYS A 130 8.01 6.44 11.30
CA LYS A 130 6.92 7.30 10.83
C LYS A 130 6.12 6.59 9.75
N VAL A 131 4.80 6.68 9.83
CA VAL A 131 3.87 6.09 8.87
C VAL A 131 3.18 7.20 8.10
N TYR A 132 3.33 7.16 6.78
CA TYR A 132 2.64 8.04 5.84
C TYR A 132 1.59 7.21 5.08
N PRO A 133 0.30 7.33 5.47
CA PRO A 133 -0.78 6.59 4.82
C PRO A 133 -1.23 7.22 3.51
N GLY A 134 -2.08 6.50 2.76
CA GLY A 134 -2.73 7.04 1.56
C GLY A 134 -3.77 8.11 1.87
N HIS A 135 -4.43 7.97 3.01
CA HIS A 135 -5.44 8.90 3.53
C HIS A 135 -5.19 9.18 5.02
N MET A 136 -5.83 10.24 5.55
CA MET A 136 -5.73 10.69 6.94
C MET A 136 -4.33 11.27 7.27
N ASP A 137 -4.10 11.51 8.56
CA ASP A 137 -2.86 12.10 9.07
C ASP A 137 -1.73 11.07 9.23
N GLU A 138 -0.49 11.55 9.28
CA GLU A 138 0.67 10.74 9.62
C GLU A 138 0.60 10.21 11.05
N THR A 139 1.25 9.07 11.29
CA THR A 139 1.36 8.45 12.61
C THR A 139 2.72 7.79 12.81
N THR A 140 2.87 6.97 13.85
CA THR A 140 4.04 6.13 14.07
C THR A 140 3.64 4.69 14.42
N ILE A 141 4.52 3.74 14.16
CA ILE A 141 4.28 2.34 14.54
C ILE A 141 3.99 2.22 16.03
N GLY A 142 4.72 2.93 16.90
CA GLY A 142 4.50 2.90 18.34
C GLY A 142 3.12 3.46 18.77
N ASN A 143 2.62 4.50 18.09
CA ASN A 143 1.26 4.99 18.31
C ASN A 143 0.23 3.93 17.96
N GLU A 144 0.39 3.30 16.81
CA GLU A 144 -0.58 2.31 16.32
C GLU A 144 -0.58 1.02 17.14
N ILE A 145 0.57 0.55 17.62
CA ILE A 145 0.65 -0.58 18.58
C ILE A 145 -0.18 -0.28 19.83
N LYS A 146 -0.12 0.96 20.30
CA LYS A 146 -0.74 1.35 21.59
C LYS A 146 -2.22 1.71 21.46
N TYR A 147 -2.60 2.41 20.39
CA TYR A 147 -3.90 3.06 20.32
C TYR A 147 -4.81 2.57 19.21
N ASN A 148 -4.30 1.85 18.20
CA ASN A 148 -5.14 1.38 17.09
C ASN A 148 -6.21 0.40 17.57
N PRO A 149 -7.51 0.74 17.45
CA PRO A 149 -8.58 -0.10 17.99
C PRO A 149 -8.88 -1.34 17.15
N PHE A 150 -8.42 -1.39 15.88
CA PHE A 150 -8.74 -2.46 14.94
C PHE A 150 -7.77 -3.63 15.01
N CYS A 151 -6.54 -3.37 15.44
CA CYS A 151 -5.45 -4.35 15.43
C CYS A 151 -4.95 -4.70 16.86
N ARG A 152 -5.84 -4.76 17.81
CA ARG A 152 -5.53 -5.20 19.19
C ARG A 152 -5.52 -6.72 19.36
#